data_c9121b99bb2f5f039f21ef74842afeb8
#
_entry.id   c9121b99bb2f5f039f21ef74842afeb8
#
_cell.length_a   1.000
_cell.length_b   1.000
_cell.length_c   1.000
_cell.angle_alpha   90.00
_cell.angle_beta   90.00
_cell.angle_gamma   90.00
#
_symmetry.space_group_name_H-M   'P 1'
#
loop_
_entity.id
_entity.type
_entity.pdbx_description
1 polymer ?
#
loop_
_entity_poly.entity_id
_entity_poly.type
_entity_poly.pdbx_seq_one_letter_code
_entity_poly.pdbx_strand_id
1 'polypeptide(L)' 'VADEIRAEMVANVLEVVAREGTRVGDGDTVVLLESMKMEIPVLTEHGGTVVSVAVKEGDVVQGGDLIAVVERAPEGEE' A
#
# COMPACT_ATOMS: atom_id res chain seq x y z
N VAL A 1 -13.60 -0.72 -8.91
CA VAL A 1 -12.29 -0.86 -9.57
C VAL A 1 -11.23 -1.02 -8.50
N ALA A 2 -10.43 -2.07 -8.63
CA ALA A 2 -9.38 -2.37 -7.68
C ALA A 2 -8.05 -1.83 -8.20
N ASP A 3 -7.33 -1.14 -7.33
CA ASP A 3 -6.00 -0.64 -7.65
C ASP A 3 -4.97 -1.52 -6.97
N GLU A 4 -4.03 -2.02 -7.76
CA GLU A 4 -2.91 -2.79 -7.22
C GLU A 4 -1.78 -1.83 -6.93
N ILE A 5 -1.29 -1.88 -5.70
CA ILE A 5 -0.18 -1.06 -5.28
C ILE A 5 1.04 -1.95 -5.26
N ARG A 6 2.08 -1.57 -6.03
CA ARG A 6 3.25 -2.39 -6.19
C ARG A 6 4.49 -1.62 -5.77
N ALA A 7 5.49 -2.37 -5.31
CA ALA A 7 6.77 -1.77 -4.95
C ALA A 7 7.47 -1.29 -6.21
N GLU A 8 8.25 -0.22 -6.07
CA GLU A 8 8.99 0.33 -7.21
C GLU A 8 10.48 0.06 -7.10
N MET A 9 10.91 -0.52 -5.99
CA MET A 9 12.33 -0.77 -5.76
C MET A 9 12.48 -1.84 -4.70
N VAL A 10 13.70 -2.35 -4.56
CA VAL A 10 14.03 -3.28 -3.49
C VAL A 10 14.01 -2.54 -2.16
N ALA A 11 13.30 -3.07 -1.20
CA ALA A 11 13.19 -2.42 0.11
C ALA A 11 12.70 -3.43 1.15
N ASN A 12 12.84 -3.04 2.41
CA ASN A 12 12.29 -3.81 3.52
C ASN A 12 10.99 -3.18 3.98
N VAL A 13 10.04 -4.00 4.39
CA VAL A 13 8.78 -3.51 4.92
C VAL A 13 8.97 -3.18 6.39
N LEU A 14 8.91 -1.89 6.73
CA LEU A 14 9.03 -1.46 8.11
C LEU A 14 7.72 -1.59 8.86
N GLU A 15 6.63 -1.20 8.22
CA GLU A 15 5.35 -1.17 8.91
C GLU A 15 4.23 -1.26 7.88
N VAL A 16 3.20 -2.03 8.22
CA VAL A 16 1.95 -2.03 7.45
C VAL A 16 1.03 -1.05 8.16
N VAL A 17 0.85 0.12 7.55
CA VAL A 17 0.10 1.21 8.16
C VAL A 17 -1.40 0.99 7.99
N ALA A 18 -1.82 0.59 6.79
CA ALA A 18 -3.25 0.35 6.51
C ALA A 18 -3.45 -1.13 6.31
N ARG A 19 -4.28 -1.73 7.13
CA ARG A 19 -4.51 -3.16 7.11
C ARG A 19 -5.76 -3.49 6.32
N GLU A 20 -5.94 -4.78 6.06
CA GLU A 20 -7.13 -5.26 5.37
C GLU A 20 -8.38 -4.75 6.08
N GLY A 21 -9.31 -4.22 5.32
CA GLY A 21 -10.54 -3.66 5.83
C GLY A 21 -10.47 -2.17 6.17
N THR A 22 -9.30 -1.57 6.11
CA THR A 22 -9.12 -0.16 6.46
C THR A 22 -9.61 0.74 5.32
N ARG A 23 -10.32 1.82 5.65
CA ARG A 23 -10.66 2.86 4.70
C ARG A 23 -9.50 3.82 4.61
N VAL A 24 -9.13 4.17 3.39
CA VAL A 24 -8.03 5.11 3.15
C VAL A 24 -8.50 6.21 2.21
N GLY A 25 -7.91 7.38 2.33
CA GLY A 25 -8.17 8.49 1.44
C GLY A 25 -7.09 8.61 0.39
N ASP A 26 -7.32 9.48 -0.59
CA ASP A 26 -6.33 9.73 -1.63
C ASP A 26 -5.02 10.16 -0.98
N GLY A 27 -3.92 9.53 -1.37
CA GLY A 27 -2.60 9.91 -0.88
C GLY A 27 -2.24 9.36 0.49
N ASP A 28 -3.11 8.56 1.10
CA ASP A 28 -2.78 7.98 2.41
C ASP A 28 -1.67 6.95 2.29
N THR A 29 -0.87 6.83 3.34
CA THR A 29 0.20 5.84 3.41
C THR A 29 -0.40 4.48 3.71
N VAL A 30 -0.06 3.49 2.89
CA VAL A 30 -0.52 2.12 3.07
C VAL A 30 0.54 1.29 3.78
N VAL A 31 1.79 1.42 3.35
CA VAL A 31 2.90 0.65 3.89
C VAL A 31 4.10 1.58 3.95
N LEU A 32 4.95 1.39 4.95
CA LEU A 32 6.18 2.14 5.07
C LEU A 32 7.34 1.19 4.77
N LEU A 33 8.15 1.55 3.80
CA LEU A 33 9.31 0.76 3.40
C LEU A 33 10.59 1.46 3.86
N GLU A 34 11.67 0.69 3.91
CA GLU A 34 12.99 1.24 4.17
C GLU A 34 13.96 0.75 3.11
N SER A 35 14.72 1.68 2.55
CA SER A 35 15.78 1.38 1.61
C SER A 35 16.92 2.35 1.88
N MET A 36 18.12 1.80 2.06
CA MET A 36 19.32 2.61 2.24
C MET A 36 19.16 3.61 3.40
N LYS A 37 18.56 3.13 4.50
CA LYS A 37 18.36 3.93 5.72
C LYS A 37 17.40 5.08 5.53
N MET A 38 16.61 5.05 4.47
CA MET A 38 15.58 6.06 4.23
C MET A 38 14.22 5.40 4.33
N GLU A 39 13.28 6.09 4.94
CA GLU A 39 11.90 5.63 5.02
C GLU A 39 11.17 6.10 3.80
N ILE A 40 10.47 5.18 3.15
CA ILE A 40 9.78 5.46 1.90
C ILE A 40 8.32 5.08 2.09
N PRO A 41 7.42 6.06 2.18
CA PRO A 41 6.00 5.72 2.29
C PRO A 41 5.45 5.28 0.94
N VAL A 42 4.63 4.24 0.96
CA VAL A 42 3.91 3.79 -0.22
C VAL A 42 2.50 4.31 -0.08
N LEU A 43 2.10 5.17 -0.98
CA LEU A 43 0.84 5.88 -0.89
C LEU A 43 -0.16 5.27 -1.87
N THR A 44 -1.44 5.31 -1.49
CA THR A 44 -2.46 4.96 -2.45
C THR A 44 -2.81 6.22 -3.25
N GLU A 45 -2.99 6.06 -4.56
CA GLU A 45 -3.37 7.19 -5.40
C GLU A 45 -4.85 7.51 -5.23
N HIS A 46 -5.65 6.51 -4.95
CA HIS A 46 -7.09 6.67 -4.84
C HIS A 46 -7.59 6.08 -3.54
N GLY A 47 -8.48 6.79 -2.88
CA GLY A 47 -9.07 6.31 -1.66
C GLY A 47 -10.02 5.15 -1.91
N GLY A 48 -10.30 4.44 -0.86
CA GLY A 48 -11.18 3.29 -0.91
C GLY A 48 -10.97 2.41 0.30
N THR A 49 -11.17 1.12 0.11
CA THR A 49 -11.01 0.14 1.17
C THR A 49 -9.88 -0.81 0.81
N VAL A 50 -8.97 -1.03 1.74
CA VAL A 50 -7.88 -2.00 1.54
C VAL A 50 -8.50 -3.38 1.60
N VAL A 51 -8.47 -4.11 0.48
CA VAL A 51 -9.09 -5.44 0.42
C VAL A 51 -8.07 -6.54 0.66
N SER A 52 -6.79 -6.27 0.45
CA SER A 52 -5.77 -7.24 0.81
C SER A 52 -4.43 -6.55 0.96
N VAL A 53 -3.59 -7.12 1.81
CA VAL A 53 -2.21 -6.67 1.99
C VAL A 53 -1.34 -7.90 1.79
N ALA A 54 -0.43 -7.83 0.81
CA ALA A 54 0.36 -8.98 0.40
C ALA A 54 1.68 -9.09 1.15
N VAL A 55 2.01 -8.10 1.99
CA VAL A 55 3.29 -8.05 2.69
C VAL A 55 3.07 -7.88 4.18
N LYS A 56 4.12 -8.14 4.95
CA LYS A 56 4.08 -7.93 6.40
C LYS A 56 5.42 -7.37 6.83
N GLU A 57 5.45 -6.88 8.05
CA GLU A 57 6.67 -6.30 8.62
C GLU A 57 7.80 -7.30 8.53
N GLY A 58 8.95 -6.82 8.10
CA GLY A 58 10.14 -7.64 7.96
C GLY A 58 10.31 -8.26 6.59
N ASP A 59 9.30 -8.19 5.74
CA ASP A 59 9.41 -8.74 4.39
C ASP A 59 10.35 -7.88 3.56
N VAL A 60 10.99 -8.53 2.57
CA VAL A 60 11.77 -7.83 1.56
C VAL A 60 10.97 -7.86 0.28
N VAL A 61 10.81 -6.70 -0.34
CA VAL A 61 10.09 -6.60 -1.61
C VAL A 61 11.05 -6.16 -2.70
N GLN A 62 10.69 -6.48 -3.94
CA GLN A 62 11.44 -6.08 -5.11
C GLN A 62 10.52 -5.29 -6.02
N GLY A 63 11.13 -4.58 -6.97
CA GLY A 63 10.33 -3.80 -7.91
C GLY A 63 9.31 -4.68 -8.62
N GLY A 64 8.06 -4.24 -8.62
CA GLY A 64 6.97 -4.99 -9.21
C GLY A 64 6.21 -5.89 -8.26
N ASP A 65 6.74 -6.12 -7.05
CA ASP A 65 6.03 -6.99 -6.10
C ASP A 65 4.75 -6.31 -5.62
N LEU A 66 3.70 -7.11 -5.49
CA LEU A 66 2.42 -6.60 -5.01
C LEU A 66 2.51 -6.28 -3.53
N ILE A 67 2.05 -5.10 -3.17
CA ILE A 67 2.03 -4.67 -1.77
C ILE A 67 0.63 -4.77 -1.20
N ALA A 68 -0.34 -4.19 -1.89
CA ALA A 68 -1.71 -4.16 -1.40
C ALA A 68 -2.66 -3.92 -2.55
N VAL A 69 -3.94 -4.20 -2.30
CA VAL A 69 -5.00 -3.91 -3.26
C VAL A 69 -6.01 -3.05 -2.55
N VAL A 70 -6.38 -1.95 -3.19
CA VAL A 70 -7.37 -1.01 -2.67
C VAL A 70 -8.54 -0.99 -3.63
N GLU A 71 -9.74 -1.25 -3.12
CA GLU A 71 -10.95 -1.17 -3.92
C GLU A 71 -11.51 0.24 -3.81
N ARG A 72 -11.54 0.95 -4.93
CA ARG A 72 -12.05 2.32 -4.94
C ARG A 72 -13.56 2.32 -4.72
N ALA A 73 -14.03 3.35 -4.03
CA ALA A 73 -15.46 3.54 -3.89
C ALA A 73 -16.07 3.73 -5.27
N PRO A 74 -17.30 3.22 -5.49
CA PRO A 74 -17.95 3.47 -6.78
C PRO A 74 -18.11 4.95 -7.02
N GLU A 75 -17.98 5.36 -8.28
CA GLU A 75 -18.14 6.74 -8.65
C GLU A 75 -19.55 7.20 -8.30
N GLY A 76 -19.64 8.38 -7.68
CA GLY A 76 -20.93 8.89 -7.26
C GLY A 76 -21.33 8.46 -5.86
N GLU A 77 -20.60 7.59 -5.24
CA GLU A 77 -20.83 7.17 -3.86
C GLU A 77 -20.14 8.12 -2.92
N GLU A 78 -20.84 8.57 -1.87
CA GLU A 78 -20.25 9.50 -0.92
C GLU A 78 -20.43 9.03 0.50
#